data_66535e7d55b77947f0fcbad235c5fc20
#
_entry.id   66535e7d55b77947f0fcbad235c5fc20
#
_cell.length_a   1.000
_cell.length_b   1.000
_cell.length_c   1.000
_cell.angle_alpha   90.00
_cell.angle_beta   90.00
_cell.angle_gamma   90.00
#
_symmetry.space_group_name_H-M   'P 1'
#
loop_
_entity.id
_entity.type
_entity.pdbx_description
1 polymer ?
#
loop_
_entity_poly.entity_id
_entity_poly.type
_entity_poly.pdbx_seq_one_letter_code
_entity_poly.pdbx_strand_id
1 'polypeptide(L)'
;MVVLVLLLLVSVVVSLAFGSEPIPVGEVVTTVTDRFTGDEPGRWDVIVWELRLPRALLAVVVGAGLAVAGAGMQTLVRNPLADPYLLGISSGASVGATAVITTGVLGALGIYAISTGALLGAIASAVLVWLVATAQGGLTPLRLVLTGVVLSSGLSAIASFLVFLSDDPRAANSVMFWMLGSVGGATWIKLWIPALVVAIAALAMLAIHRWMDALAAGPETAAALGVNVAGLRITLFVGLAVLVGVLVAVSGGIGFVGLIVPHAARLVVGARHRVVLPVAALGGGLFLLWVDVLARLAVRPQEIPLGVVTGVVGAPLFLLLMGRGQYRFGGER
;
A
#
# COMPACT_ATOMS: atom_id res chain seq x y z
N MET A 1 20.89 5.78 4.09
CA MET A 1 20.27 4.48 4.43
C MET A 1 20.30 4.21 5.91
N VAL A 2 21.47 4.14 6.56
CA VAL A 2 21.58 3.84 8.01
C VAL A 2 20.70 4.78 8.85
N VAL A 3 20.74 6.08 8.60
CA VAL A 3 19.90 7.08 9.30
C VAL A 3 18.40 6.77 9.18
N LEU A 4 17.91 6.40 7.97
CA LEU A 4 16.50 6.08 7.77
C LEU A 4 16.10 4.79 8.51
N VAL A 5 16.99 3.79 8.53
CA VAL A 5 16.73 2.54 9.28
C VAL A 5 16.65 2.83 10.78
N LEU A 6 17.62 3.57 11.33
CA LEU A 6 17.63 3.96 12.75
C LEU A 6 16.38 4.79 13.10
N LEU A 7 16.03 5.76 12.22
CA LEU A 7 14.84 6.58 12.41
C LEU A 7 13.56 5.73 12.42
N LEU A 8 13.45 4.73 11.53
CA LEU A 8 12.31 3.83 11.49
C LEU A 8 12.23 2.97 12.76
N LEU A 9 13.34 2.38 13.20
CA LEU A 9 13.38 1.56 14.41
C LEU A 9 12.99 2.37 15.65
N VAL A 10 13.57 3.56 15.82
CA VAL A 10 13.21 4.48 16.92
C VAL A 10 11.73 4.89 16.81
N SER A 11 11.24 5.20 15.60
CA SER A 11 9.84 5.58 15.39
C SER A 11 8.88 4.44 15.73
N VAL A 12 9.22 3.19 15.44
CA VAL A 12 8.39 2.04 15.86
C VAL A 12 8.26 2.01 17.37
N VAL A 13 9.38 2.06 18.09
CA VAL A 13 9.35 2.06 19.58
C VAL A 13 8.57 3.25 20.14
N VAL A 14 8.84 4.46 19.63
CA VAL A 14 8.15 5.67 20.07
C VAL A 14 6.66 5.62 19.76
N SER A 15 6.25 5.07 18.60
CA SER A 15 4.83 4.95 18.21
C SER A 15 4.01 4.10 19.17
N LEU A 16 4.64 3.14 19.86
CA LEU A 16 3.98 2.28 20.86
C LEU A 16 3.57 3.06 22.12
N ALA A 17 4.21 4.19 22.40
CA ALA A 17 3.84 5.05 23.52
C ALA A 17 2.50 5.77 23.30
N PHE A 18 2.08 5.96 22.04
CA PHE A 18 0.88 6.69 21.68
C PHE A 18 -0.34 5.77 21.48
N GLY A 19 -1.48 6.18 22.01
CA GLY A 19 -2.74 5.45 21.90
C GLY A 19 -3.85 6.15 22.68
N SER A 20 -5.00 5.49 22.87
CA SER A 20 -6.07 5.96 23.72
C SER A 20 -5.58 6.22 25.15
N GLU A 21 -4.74 5.35 25.66
CA GLU A 21 -4.01 5.53 26.92
C GLU A 21 -2.51 5.71 26.61
N PRO A 22 -1.91 6.84 27.02
CA PRO A 22 -0.48 7.08 26.79
C PRO A 22 0.36 6.20 27.73
N ILE A 23 1.39 5.56 27.18
CA ILE A 23 2.34 4.74 27.95
C ILE A 23 3.69 5.46 27.93
N PRO A 24 4.36 5.66 29.08
CA PRO A 24 5.71 6.23 29.10
C PRO A 24 6.67 5.42 28.24
N VAL A 25 7.54 6.08 27.45
CA VAL A 25 8.48 5.39 26.56
C VAL A 25 9.38 4.42 27.31
N GLY A 26 9.77 4.75 28.55
CA GLY A 26 10.54 3.84 29.40
C GLY A 26 9.82 2.51 29.66
N GLU A 27 8.51 2.56 29.98
CA GLU A 27 7.67 1.37 30.17
C GLU A 27 7.52 0.56 28.87
N VAL A 28 7.45 1.23 27.72
CA VAL A 28 7.42 0.54 26.42
C VAL A 28 8.73 -0.22 26.20
N VAL A 29 9.87 0.42 26.48
CA VAL A 29 11.18 -0.22 26.31
C VAL A 29 11.33 -1.41 27.24
N THR A 30 10.98 -1.27 28.53
CA THR A 30 11.03 -2.38 29.50
C THR A 30 10.10 -3.52 29.03
N THR A 31 8.84 -3.24 28.71
CA THR A 31 7.90 -4.27 28.22
C THR A 31 8.43 -5.02 26.99
N VAL A 32 9.08 -4.32 26.06
CA VAL A 32 9.69 -4.97 24.90
C VAL A 32 10.93 -5.78 25.27
N THR A 33 11.78 -5.29 26.17
CA THR A 33 13.00 -6.01 26.61
C THR A 33 12.69 -7.23 27.47
N ASP A 34 11.73 -7.13 28.41
CA ASP A 34 11.34 -8.21 29.34
C ASP A 34 10.88 -9.48 28.57
N ARG A 35 10.26 -9.27 27.40
CA ARG A 35 9.88 -10.38 26.53
C ARG A 35 11.07 -11.19 25.99
N PHE A 36 12.23 -10.54 25.81
CA PHE A 36 13.45 -11.20 25.35
C PHE A 36 14.32 -11.71 26.48
N THR A 37 14.23 -11.12 27.69
CA THR A 37 14.95 -11.58 28.88
C THR A 37 14.23 -12.73 29.61
N GLY A 38 12.92 -12.91 29.32
CA GLY A 38 12.11 -13.96 29.92
C GLY A 38 11.56 -13.55 31.29
N ASP A 39 11.54 -12.27 31.60
CA ASP A 39 10.91 -11.73 32.80
C ASP A 39 9.38 -11.87 32.77
N GLU A 40 8.74 -11.78 33.94
CA GLU A 40 7.29 -11.91 34.00
C GLU A 40 6.57 -10.79 33.22
N PRO A 41 5.44 -11.11 32.51
CA PRO A 41 4.70 -10.12 31.76
C PRO A 41 4.24 -8.95 32.63
N GLY A 42 4.62 -7.75 32.26
CA GLY A 42 4.25 -6.54 32.95
C GLY A 42 2.83 -6.07 32.64
N ARG A 43 2.38 -5.02 33.31
CA ARG A 43 1.04 -4.41 33.13
C ARG A 43 0.70 -4.06 31.69
N TRP A 44 1.68 -3.71 30.87
CA TRP A 44 1.50 -3.22 29.52
C TRP A 44 1.72 -4.27 28.43
N ASP A 45 2.08 -5.51 28.82
CA ASP A 45 2.47 -6.56 27.86
C ASP A 45 1.42 -6.78 26.78
N VAL A 46 0.16 -6.99 27.15
CA VAL A 46 -0.94 -7.23 26.19
C VAL A 46 -1.12 -6.02 25.25
N ILE A 47 -1.09 -4.80 25.80
CA ILE A 47 -1.34 -3.60 24.99
C ILE A 47 -0.19 -3.33 24.03
N VAL A 48 1.05 -3.46 24.50
CA VAL A 48 2.24 -3.19 23.70
C VAL A 48 2.46 -4.31 22.70
N TRP A 49 2.46 -5.57 23.16
CA TRP A 49 2.89 -6.71 22.36
C TRP A 49 1.79 -7.28 21.44
N GLU A 50 0.54 -7.37 21.93
CA GLU A 50 -0.54 -7.99 21.15
C GLU A 50 -1.35 -6.99 20.31
N LEU A 51 -1.38 -5.70 20.73
CA LEU A 51 -2.19 -4.70 20.03
C LEU A 51 -1.35 -3.68 19.26
N ARG A 52 -0.40 -2.99 19.95
CA ARG A 52 0.29 -1.85 19.33
C ARG A 52 1.44 -2.25 18.42
N LEU A 53 2.23 -3.23 18.79
CA LEU A 53 3.39 -3.65 18.00
C LEU A 53 3.00 -4.28 16.66
N PRO A 54 2.05 -5.25 16.59
CA PRO A 54 1.57 -5.76 15.29
C PRO A 54 0.98 -4.67 14.41
N ARG A 55 0.27 -3.70 15.00
CA ARG A 55 -0.30 -2.56 14.29
C ARG A 55 0.78 -1.65 13.71
N ALA A 56 1.77 -1.27 14.51
CA ALA A 56 2.90 -0.45 14.08
C ALA A 56 3.68 -1.14 12.95
N LEU A 57 3.97 -2.43 13.10
CA LEU A 57 4.67 -3.21 12.08
C LEU A 57 3.84 -3.37 10.81
N LEU A 58 2.52 -3.57 10.92
CA LEU A 58 1.65 -3.64 9.74
C LEU A 58 1.61 -2.29 9.01
N ALA A 59 1.55 -1.17 9.73
CA ALA A 59 1.64 0.16 9.13
C ALA A 59 2.96 0.35 8.36
N VAL A 60 4.09 -0.07 8.95
CA VAL A 60 5.40 -0.04 8.28
C VAL A 60 5.40 -0.91 7.02
N VAL A 61 4.91 -2.15 7.10
CA VAL A 61 4.87 -3.09 5.97
C VAL A 61 3.97 -2.57 4.84
N VAL A 62 2.76 -2.10 5.17
CA VAL A 62 1.82 -1.56 4.18
C VAL A 62 2.39 -0.29 3.53
N GLY A 63 2.93 0.62 4.33
CA GLY A 63 3.53 1.86 3.82
C GLY A 63 4.74 1.59 2.91
N ALA A 64 5.62 0.68 3.32
CA ALA A 64 6.77 0.26 2.51
C ALA A 64 6.32 -0.41 1.20
N GLY A 65 5.35 -1.32 1.28
CA GLY A 65 4.84 -2.04 0.12
C GLY A 65 4.13 -1.12 -0.88
N LEU A 66 3.30 -0.18 -0.40
CA LEU A 66 2.64 0.81 -1.27
C LEU A 66 3.66 1.74 -1.94
N ALA A 67 4.71 2.16 -1.24
CA ALA A 67 5.76 2.99 -1.82
C ALA A 67 6.58 2.23 -2.88
N VAL A 68 6.91 0.96 -2.64
CA VAL A 68 7.56 0.08 -3.63
C VAL A 68 6.65 -0.15 -4.83
N ALA A 69 5.37 -0.44 -4.59
CA ALA A 69 4.37 -0.58 -5.65
C ALA A 69 4.24 0.69 -6.49
N GLY A 70 4.24 1.85 -5.83
CA GLY A 70 4.23 3.15 -6.49
C GLY A 70 5.45 3.37 -7.40
N ALA A 71 6.66 3.05 -6.93
CA ALA A 71 7.86 3.15 -7.74
C ALA A 71 7.79 2.25 -8.98
N GLY A 72 7.30 1.01 -8.84
CA GLY A 72 7.07 0.09 -9.94
C GLY A 72 6.01 0.58 -10.92
N MET A 73 4.88 1.10 -10.42
CA MET A 73 3.79 1.62 -11.24
C MET A 73 4.21 2.84 -12.05
N GLN A 74 4.92 3.79 -11.43
CA GLN A 74 5.46 4.96 -12.10
C GLN A 74 6.44 4.58 -13.23
N THR A 75 7.18 3.48 -13.06
CA THR A 75 8.07 2.93 -14.09
C THR A 75 7.28 2.24 -15.20
N LEU A 76 6.28 1.41 -14.85
CA LEU A 76 5.46 0.67 -15.80
C LEU A 76 4.69 1.60 -16.75
N VAL A 77 4.10 2.66 -16.17
CA VAL A 77 3.31 3.65 -16.92
C VAL A 77 4.17 4.80 -17.47
N ARG A 78 5.44 4.91 -17.02
CA ARG A 78 6.35 6.01 -17.34
C ARG A 78 5.74 7.38 -16.99
N ASN A 79 5.06 7.44 -15.86
CA ASN A 79 4.48 8.66 -15.34
C ASN A 79 4.77 8.75 -13.83
N PRO A 80 5.48 9.81 -13.36
CA PRO A 80 5.79 9.98 -11.94
C PRO A 80 4.55 10.23 -11.07
N LEU A 81 3.41 10.52 -11.70
CA LEU A 81 2.12 10.75 -11.06
C LEU A 81 1.25 9.48 -11.03
N ALA A 82 1.77 8.34 -11.45
CA ALA A 82 1.02 7.09 -11.44
C ALA A 82 0.91 6.54 -10.01
N ASP A 83 -0.31 6.26 -9.60
CA ASP A 83 -0.65 5.57 -8.34
C ASP A 83 -0.86 4.08 -8.60
N PRO A 84 -0.47 3.18 -7.70
CA PRO A 84 -0.71 1.74 -7.82
C PRO A 84 -2.18 1.34 -8.04
N TYR A 85 -3.12 2.16 -7.58
CA TYR A 85 -4.55 1.89 -7.70
C TYR A 85 -5.12 2.16 -9.10
N LEU A 86 -4.37 2.81 -9.99
CA LEU A 86 -4.78 3.03 -11.39
C LEU A 86 -5.07 1.74 -12.17
N LEU A 87 -4.58 0.59 -11.69
CA LEU A 87 -4.86 -0.72 -12.29
C LEU A 87 -6.25 -1.29 -11.91
N GLY A 88 -7.07 -0.57 -11.16
CA GLY A 88 -8.40 -1.05 -10.76
C GLY A 88 -8.41 -2.14 -9.68
N ILE A 89 -7.23 -2.53 -9.17
CA ILE A 89 -7.06 -3.62 -8.21
C ILE A 89 -7.81 -3.31 -6.90
N SER A 90 -7.70 -2.06 -6.42
CA SER A 90 -8.40 -1.62 -5.20
C SER A 90 -9.92 -1.64 -5.36
N SER A 91 -10.46 -1.26 -6.53
CA SER A 91 -11.90 -1.32 -6.80
C SER A 91 -12.40 -2.76 -6.85
N GLY A 92 -11.61 -3.67 -7.43
CA GLY A 92 -11.91 -5.11 -7.38
C GLY A 92 -11.91 -5.65 -5.95
N ALA A 93 -10.91 -5.28 -5.15
CA ALA A 93 -10.86 -5.61 -3.72
C ALA A 93 -12.10 -5.10 -2.98
N SER A 94 -12.55 -3.89 -3.31
CA SER A 94 -13.77 -3.30 -2.72
C SER A 94 -15.01 -4.11 -3.05
N VAL A 95 -15.17 -4.60 -4.29
CA VAL A 95 -16.28 -5.50 -4.65
C VAL A 95 -16.24 -6.77 -3.81
N GLY A 96 -15.07 -7.41 -3.72
CA GLY A 96 -14.91 -8.66 -2.97
C GLY A 96 -15.18 -8.49 -1.47
N ALA A 97 -14.64 -7.43 -0.86
CA ALA A 97 -14.89 -7.11 0.55
C ALA A 97 -16.37 -6.77 0.80
N THR A 98 -16.97 -5.95 -0.07
CA THR A 98 -18.38 -5.59 0.01
C THR A 98 -19.27 -6.82 -0.08
N ALA A 99 -19.01 -7.73 -1.01
CA ALA A 99 -19.76 -8.98 -1.14
C ALA A 99 -19.73 -9.77 0.17
N VAL A 100 -18.56 -9.91 0.81
CA VAL A 100 -18.44 -10.59 2.11
C VAL A 100 -19.23 -9.87 3.21
N ILE A 101 -19.09 -8.54 3.27
CA ILE A 101 -19.74 -7.74 4.32
C ILE A 101 -21.27 -7.76 4.20
N THR A 102 -21.80 -7.67 2.97
CA THR A 102 -23.24 -7.54 2.72
C THR A 102 -23.97 -8.88 2.70
N THR A 103 -23.33 -9.95 2.23
CA THR A 103 -23.99 -11.26 2.04
C THR A 103 -23.55 -12.32 3.05
N GLY A 104 -22.46 -12.06 3.80
CA GLY A 104 -21.86 -13.06 4.70
C GLY A 104 -21.15 -14.21 3.97
N VAL A 105 -20.99 -14.14 2.63
CA VAL A 105 -20.25 -15.14 1.87
C VAL A 105 -18.82 -15.28 2.43
N LEU A 106 -18.25 -16.48 2.42
CA LEU A 106 -16.97 -16.80 3.06
C LEU A 106 -16.97 -16.68 4.59
N GLY A 107 -18.11 -16.53 5.27
CA GLY A 107 -18.20 -16.40 6.73
C GLY A 107 -17.53 -17.56 7.50
N ALA A 108 -17.47 -18.77 6.90
CA ALA A 108 -16.75 -19.91 7.45
C ALA A 108 -15.24 -19.66 7.65
N LEU A 109 -14.65 -18.66 6.97
CA LEU A 109 -13.24 -18.26 7.14
C LEU A 109 -13.02 -17.33 8.35
N GLY A 110 -14.09 -16.97 9.08
CA GLY A 110 -13.98 -16.11 10.27
C GLY A 110 -13.25 -14.79 9.99
N ILE A 111 -12.20 -14.50 10.75
CA ILE A 111 -11.43 -13.25 10.66
C ILE A 111 -10.73 -13.02 9.30
N TYR A 112 -10.65 -14.04 8.46
CA TYR A 112 -10.03 -13.95 7.13
C TYR A 112 -11.03 -13.72 6.01
N ALA A 113 -12.34 -13.79 6.28
CA ALA A 113 -13.39 -13.72 5.25
C ALA A 113 -13.26 -12.47 4.38
N ILE A 114 -13.21 -11.29 5.00
CA ILE A 114 -13.13 -10.01 4.28
C ILE A 114 -11.82 -9.89 3.50
N SER A 115 -10.69 -10.24 4.11
CA SER A 115 -9.38 -10.18 3.43
C SER A 115 -9.30 -11.16 2.25
N THR A 116 -9.89 -12.35 2.39
CA THR A 116 -9.95 -13.32 1.29
C THR A 116 -10.86 -12.82 0.16
N GLY A 117 -12.05 -12.31 0.49
CA GLY A 117 -12.95 -11.72 -0.50
C GLY A 117 -12.29 -10.56 -1.25
N ALA A 118 -11.65 -9.65 -0.52
CA ALA A 118 -10.91 -8.54 -1.10
C ALA A 118 -9.77 -9.02 -2.03
N LEU A 119 -8.99 -10.01 -1.62
CA LEU A 119 -7.91 -10.57 -2.43
C LEU A 119 -8.44 -11.22 -3.71
N LEU A 120 -9.51 -12.00 -3.62
CA LEU A 120 -10.15 -12.60 -4.78
C LEU A 120 -10.69 -11.55 -5.76
N GLY A 121 -11.34 -10.50 -5.23
CA GLY A 121 -11.81 -9.37 -6.04
C GLY A 121 -10.65 -8.60 -6.70
N ALA A 122 -9.54 -8.40 -5.99
CA ALA A 122 -8.33 -7.78 -6.53
C ALA A 122 -7.72 -8.60 -7.68
N ILE A 123 -7.61 -9.92 -7.50
CA ILE A 123 -7.11 -10.84 -8.53
C ILE A 123 -8.04 -10.83 -9.74
N ALA A 124 -9.35 -10.94 -9.54
CA ALA A 124 -10.33 -10.91 -10.62
C ALA A 124 -10.23 -9.61 -11.44
N SER A 125 -10.12 -8.45 -10.75
CA SER A 125 -9.92 -7.17 -11.42
C SER A 125 -8.60 -7.12 -12.21
N ALA A 126 -7.49 -7.58 -11.63
CA ALA A 126 -6.20 -7.62 -12.32
C ALA A 126 -6.24 -8.50 -13.56
N VAL A 127 -6.90 -9.67 -13.49
CA VAL A 127 -7.11 -10.57 -14.64
C VAL A 127 -7.97 -9.87 -15.71
N LEU A 128 -9.04 -9.18 -15.33
CA LEU A 128 -9.87 -8.43 -16.29
C LEU A 128 -9.07 -7.32 -16.97
N VAL A 129 -8.28 -6.54 -16.23
CA VAL A 129 -7.40 -5.51 -16.81
C VAL A 129 -6.43 -6.14 -17.81
N TRP A 130 -5.81 -7.26 -17.42
CA TRP A 130 -4.88 -7.96 -18.30
C TRP A 130 -5.55 -8.49 -19.58
N LEU A 131 -6.71 -9.13 -19.46
CA LEU A 131 -7.46 -9.66 -20.59
C LEU A 131 -7.87 -8.54 -21.56
N VAL A 132 -8.46 -7.45 -21.06
CA VAL A 132 -8.89 -6.33 -21.89
C VAL A 132 -7.71 -5.64 -22.55
N ALA A 133 -6.63 -5.37 -21.81
CA ALA A 133 -5.45 -4.72 -22.36
C ALA A 133 -4.75 -5.57 -23.44
N THR A 134 -4.67 -6.89 -23.24
CA THR A 134 -4.09 -7.81 -24.23
C THR A 134 -4.96 -7.97 -25.46
N ALA A 135 -6.28 -8.05 -25.31
CA ALA A 135 -7.22 -8.08 -26.45
C ALA A 135 -7.13 -6.82 -27.32
N GLN A 136 -6.76 -5.69 -26.73
CA GLN A 136 -6.57 -4.41 -27.44
C GLN A 136 -5.16 -4.24 -28.02
N GLY A 137 -4.27 -5.24 -27.95
CA GLY A 137 -2.93 -5.21 -28.54
C GLY A 137 -1.79 -5.01 -27.54
N GLY A 138 -1.97 -5.38 -26.27
CA GLY A 138 -0.90 -5.53 -25.28
C GLY A 138 -0.85 -4.47 -24.19
N LEU A 139 0.05 -4.70 -23.22
CA LEU A 139 0.19 -3.89 -21.99
C LEU A 139 0.95 -2.59 -22.27
N THR A 140 0.35 -1.66 -23.00
CA THR A 140 0.90 -0.30 -23.14
C THR A 140 0.47 0.57 -21.96
N PRO A 141 1.26 1.60 -21.57
CA PRO A 141 0.91 2.51 -20.47
C PRO A 141 -0.50 3.09 -20.58
N LEU A 142 -0.86 3.60 -21.77
CA LEU A 142 -2.16 4.22 -22.00
C LEU A 142 -3.31 3.21 -21.82
N ARG A 143 -3.18 2.01 -22.39
CA ARG A 143 -4.22 0.97 -22.27
C ARG A 143 -4.40 0.49 -20.85
N LEU A 144 -3.31 0.29 -20.11
CA LEU A 144 -3.37 -0.10 -18.70
C LEU A 144 -4.13 0.93 -17.88
N VAL A 145 -3.80 2.22 -18.05
CA VAL A 145 -4.46 3.30 -17.30
C VAL A 145 -5.93 3.43 -17.72
N LEU A 146 -6.24 3.48 -19.01
CA LEU A 146 -7.63 3.63 -19.47
C LEU A 146 -8.49 2.44 -19.05
N THR A 147 -7.98 1.21 -19.24
CA THR A 147 -8.70 0.00 -18.82
C THR A 147 -8.91 -0.01 -17.31
N GLY A 148 -7.87 0.31 -16.54
CA GLY A 148 -7.95 0.40 -15.09
C GLY A 148 -8.99 1.40 -14.60
N VAL A 149 -9.04 2.60 -15.19
CA VAL A 149 -9.99 3.65 -14.82
C VAL A 149 -11.43 3.23 -15.15
N VAL A 150 -11.67 2.71 -16.35
CA VAL A 150 -13.01 2.26 -16.78
C VAL A 150 -13.50 1.11 -15.90
N LEU A 151 -12.64 0.10 -15.67
CA LEU A 151 -13.00 -1.03 -14.80
C LEU A 151 -13.19 -0.59 -13.35
N SER A 152 -12.38 0.35 -12.84
CA SER A 152 -12.56 0.91 -11.49
C SER A 152 -13.94 1.54 -11.33
N SER A 153 -14.41 2.29 -12.32
CA SER A 153 -15.74 2.92 -12.29
C SER A 153 -16.85 1.86 -12.28
N GLY A 154 -16.76 0.84 -13.14
CA GLY A 154 -17.72 -0.26 -13.18
C GLY A 154 -17.73 -1.08 -11.89
N LEU A 155 -16.55 -1.45 -11.38
CA LEU A 155 -16.41 -2.20 -10.13
C LEU A 155 -16.91 -1.40 -8.91
N SER A 156 -16.67 -0.09 -8.88
CA SER A 156 -17.20 0.78 -7.82
C SER A 156 -18.74 0.84 -7.87
N ALA A 157 -19.33 0.88 -9.06
CA ALA A 157 -20.78 0.80 -9.23
C ALA A 157 -21.34 -0.55 -8.72
N ILE A 158 -20.65 -1.66 -9.00
CA ILE A 158 -21.04 -3.00 -8.49
C ILE A 158 -20.95 -3.02 -6.96
N ALA A 159 -19.87 -2.50 -6.35
CA ALA A 159 -19.76 -2.43 -4.90
C ALA A 159 -20.90 -1.60 -4.28
N SER A 160 -21.22 -0.44 -4.86
CA SER A 160 -22.35 0.39 -4.42
C SER A 160 -23.69 -0.32 -4.55
N PHE A 161 -23.87 -1.08 -5.63
CA PHE A 161 -25.10 -1.86 -5.85
C PHE A 161 -25.25 -2.99 -4.81
N LEU A 162 -24.17 -3.66 -4.44
CA LEU A 162 -24.19 -4.66 -3.36
C LEU A 162 -24.59 -4.05 -2.03
N VAL A 163 -24.11 -2.84 -1.71
CA VAL A 163 -24.52 -2.11 -0.51
C VAL A 163 -26.01 -1.75 -0.57
N PHE A 164 -26.48 -1.27 -1.73
CA PHE A 164 -27.88 -0.91 -1.94
C PHE A 164 -28.85 -2.11 -1.74
N LEU A 165 -28.42 -3.31 -2.14
CA LEU A 165 -29.21 -4.55 -1.99
C LEU A 165 -29.15 -5.12 -0.56
N SER A 166 -28.31 -4.59 0.31
CA SER A 166 -28.14 -5.14 1.69
C SER A 166 -29.28 -4.72 2.59
N ASP A 167 -29.88 -5.70 3.26
CA ASP A 167 -30.90 -5.46 4.29
C ASP A 167 -30.29 -5.03 5.64
N ASP A 168 -28.96 -5.14 5.83
CA ASP A 168 -28.30 -4.71 7.05
C ASP A 168 -27.98 -3.20 7.02
N PRO A 169 -28.60 -2.38 7.88
CA PRO A 169 -28.32 -0.93 7.94
C PRO A 169 -26.87 -0.59 8.29
N ARG A 170 -26.11 -1.55 8.88
CA ARG A 170 -24.72 -1.37 9.29
C ARG A 170 -23.75 -1.67 8.14
N ALA A 171 -24.19 -2.38 7.09
CA ALA A 171 -23.34 -2.78 5.97
C ALA A 171 -22.70 -1.58 5.28
N ALA A 172 -23.47 -0.52 5.03
CA ALA A 172 -22.98 0.71 4.40
C ALA A 172 -21.81 1.34 5.18
N ASN A 173 -21.96 1.45 6.51
CA ASN A 173 -20.89 1.99 7.36
C ASN A 173 -19.66 1.07 7.37
N SER A 174 -19.86 -0.23 7.49
CA SER A 174 -18.77 -1.22 7.50
C SER A 174 -17.98 -1.20 6.20
N VAL A 175 -18.67 -1.14 5.05
CA VAL A 175 -18.04 -1.04 3.73
C VAL A 175 -17.29 0.29 3.59
N MET A 176 -17.89 1.40 3.99
CA MET A 176 -17.25 2.71 3.96
C MET A 176 -15.96 2.74 4.78
N PHE A 177 -15.99 2.26 6.03
CA PHE A 177 -14.80 2.19 6.88
C PHE A 177 -13.73 1.30 6.27
N TRP A 178 -14.12 0.14 5.71
CA TRP A 178 -13.16 -0.75 5.06
C TRP A 178 -12.53 -0.09 3.82
N MET A 179 -13.33 0.59 2.98
CA MET A 179 -12.83 1.29 1.78
C MET A 179 -11.88 2.44 2.10
N LEU A 180 -12.08 3.12 3.23
CA LEU A 180 -11.22 4.22 3.68
C LEU A 180 -9.88 3.74 4.27
N GLY A 181 -9.73 2.46 4.50
CA GLY A 181 -8.49 1.82 4.94
C GLY A 181 -8.14 2.02 6.42
N SER A 182 -7.65 0.96 7.03
CA SER A 182 -7.22 0.92 8.42
C SER A 182 -6.23 -0.22 8.66
N VAL A 183 -5.33 -0.04 9.61
CA VAL A 183 -4.47 -1.10 10.15
C VAL A 183 -4.88 -1.49 11.59
N GLY A 184 -6.02 -0.99 12.07
CA GLY A 184 -6.51 -1.24 13.44
C GLY A 184 -6.82 -2.70 13.75
N GLY A 185 -7.13 -3.51 12.74
CA GLY A 185 -7.35 -4.96 12.87
C GLY A 185 -6.09 -5.82 12.76
N ALA A 186 -4.89 -5.24 12.95
CA ALA A 186 -3.62 -5.94 12.88
C ALA A 186 -3.49 -6.98 14.01
N THR A 187 -2.97 -8.14 13.64
CA THR A 187 -2.55 -9.21 14.57
C THR A 187 -1.25 -9.82 14.03
N TRP A 188 -0.49 -10.52 14.86
CA TRP A 188 0.72 -11.22 14.44
C TRP A 188 0.47 -12.14 13.24
N ILE A 189 -0.67 -12.84 13.25
CA ILE A 189 -1.03 -13.78 12.19
C ILE A 189 -1.29 -13.08 10.85
N LYS A 190 -1.91 -11.89 10.88
CA LYS A 190 -2.19 -11.10 9.67
C LYS A 190 -0.97 -10.36 9.12
N LEU A 191 0.11 -10.24 9.89
CA LEU A 191 1.30 -9.47 9.54
C LEU A 191 2.22 -10.23 8.59
N TRP A 192 2.41 -11.55 8.77
CA TRP A 192 3.48 -12.29 8.11
C TRP A 192 3.33 -12.41 6.60
N ILE A 193 2.08 -12.60 6.09
CA ILE A 193 1.84 -12.70 4.63
C ILE A 193 2.18 -11.37 3.91
N PRO A 194 1.63 -10.21 4.33
CA PRO A 194 2.03 -8.93 3.75
C PRO A 194 3.53 -8.66 3.86
N ALA A 195 4.14 -8.94 5.01
CA ALA A 195 5.57 -8.74 5.21
C ALA A 195 6.41 -9.57 4.23
N LEU A 196 6.07 -10.85 4.05
CA LEU A 196 6.74 -11.74 3.10
C LEU A 196 6.56 -11.25 1.66
N VAL A 197 5.32 -10.89 1.26
CA VAL A 197 5.03 -10.41 -0.10
C VAL A 197 5.75 -9.11 -0.39
N VAL A 198 5.77 -8.16 0.56
CA VAL A 198 6.52 -6.91 0.41
C VAL A 198 8.01 -7.16 0.29
N ALA A 199 8.58 -8.04 1.12
CA ALA A 199 10.00 -8.38 1.06
C ALA A 199 10.36 -9.02 -0.28
N ILE A 200 9.58 -10.00 -0.75
CA ILE A 200 9.80 -10.66 -2.04
C ILE A 200 9.67 -9.64 -3.18
N ALA A 201 8.64 -8.81 -3.20
CA ALA A 201 8.44 -7.81 -4.25
C ALA A 201 9.57 -6.77 -4.28
N ALA A 202 9.99 -6.27 -3.12
CA ALA A 202 11.10 -5.32 -3.01
C ALA A 202 12.41 -5.93 -3.50
N LEU A 203 12.73 -7.16 -3.09
CA LEU A 203 13.93 -7.88 -3.53
C LEU A 203 13.89 -8.20 -5.03
N ALA A 204 12.74 -8.66 -5.56
CA ALA A 204 12.57 -8.92 -6.98
C ALA A 204 12.76 -7.64 -7.82
N MET A 205 12.15 -6.53 -7.42
CA MET A 205 12.33 -5.24 -8.10
C MET A 205 13.78 -4.73 -7.98
N LEU A 206 14.43 -4.94 -6.83
CA LEU A 206 15.86 -4.64 -6.68
C LEU A 206 16.72 -5.50 -7.58
N ALA A 207 16.41 -6.77 -7.78
CA ALA A 207 17.15 -7.64 -8.69
C ALA A 207 17.07 -7.17 -10.16
N ILE A 208 15.93 -6.64 -10.57
CA ILE A 208 15.69 -6.14 -11.94
C ILE A 208 15.85 -4.61 -12.07
N HIS A 209 16.41 -3.93 -11.09
CA HIS A 209 16.49 -2.46 -11.05
C HIS A 209 17.07 -1.83 -12.33
N ARG A 210 18.08 -2.48 -12.96
CA ARG A 210 18.70 -1.99 -14.19
C ARG A 210 17.72 -2.01 -15.37
N TRP A 211 16.88 -3.04 -15.45
CA TRP A 211 15.83 -3.13 -16.48
C TRP A 211 14.75 -2.09 -16.26
N MET A 212 14.40 -1.82 -14.99
CA MET A 212 13.48 -0.75 -14.63
C MET A 212 14.05 0.63 -14.98
N ASP A 213 15.35 0.87 -14.74
CA ASP A 213 16.03 2.11 -15.15
C ASP A 213 16.01 2.28 -16.67
N ALA A 214 16.29 1.22 -17.43
CA ALA A 214 16.21 1.22 -18.90
C ALA A 214 14.80 1.48 -19.41
N LEU A 215 13.77 0.85 -18.82
CA LEU A 215 12.36 1.06 -19.20
C LEU A 215 11.91 2.50 -18.90
N ALA A 216 12.35 3.08 -17.80
CA ALA A 216 12.06 4.46 -17.43
C ALA A 216 12.66 5.46 -18.45
N ALA A 217 13.83 5.15 -19.03
CA ALA A 217 14.44 5.95 -20.09
C ALA A 217 13.72 5.84 -21.44
N GLY A 218 12.92 4.79 -21.65
CA GLY A 218 12.10 4.58 -22.86
C GLY A 218 12.12 3.13 -23.34
N PRO A 219 11.02 2.67 -23.96
CA PRO A 219 10.93 1.30 -24.46
C PRO A 219 11.95 1.00 -25.58
N GLU A 220 12.23 1.96 -26.43
CA GLU A 220 13.22 1.84 -27.50
C GLU A 220 14.64 1.74 -26.93
N THR A 221 14.97 2.58 -25.95
CA THR A 221 16.23 2.53 -25.20
C THR A 221 16.39 1.18 -24.49
N ALA A 222 15.36 0.72 -23.82
CA ALA A 222 15.36 -0.58 -23.14
C ALA A 222 15.60 -1.73 -24.13
N ALA A 223 14.90 -1.71 -25.28
CA ALA A 223 15.07 -2.73 -26.33
C ALA A 223 16.50 -2.69 -26.92
N ALA A 224 17.06 -1.52 -27.18
CA ALA A 224 18.44 -1.36 -27.64
C ALA A 224 19.47 -1.90 -26.65
N LEU A 225 19.16 -1.88 -25.35
CA LEU A 225 19.96 -2.48 -24.27
C LEU A 225 19.68 -3.99 -24.06
N GLY A 226 18.89 -4.62 -24.95
CA GLY A 226 18.59 -6.05 -24.90
C GLY A 226 17.49 -6.45 -23.89
N VAL A 227 16.73 -5.47 -23.33
CA VAL A 227 15.65 -5.77 -22.39
C VAL A 227 14.42 -6.23 -23.16
N ASN A 228 13.85 -7.37 -22.79
CA ASN A 228 12.53 -7.79 -23.27
C ASN A 228 11.45 -6.90 -22.61
N VAL A 229 11.09 -5.80 -23.29
CA VAL A 229 10.15 -4.79 -22.78
C VAL A 229 8.76 -5.39 -22.50
N ALA A 230 8.27 -6.28 -23.36
CA ALA A 230 6.97 -6.94 -23.16
C ALA A 230 6.98 -7.84 -21.90
N GLY A 231 7.99 -8.69 -21.79
CA GLY A 231 8.18 -9.55 -20.62
C GLY A 231 8.32 -8.74 -19.33
N LEU A 232 9.13 -7.68 -19.34
CA LEU A 232 9.31 -6.80 -18.17
C LEU A 232 7.99 -6.13 -17.74
N ARG A 233 7.17 -5.66 -18.68
CA ARG A 233 5.85 -5.07 -18.37
C ARG A 233 4.91 -6.09 -17.74
N ILE A 234 4.88 -7.32 -18.26
CA ILE A 234 4.07 -8.40 -17.68
C ILE A 234 4.54 -8.71 -16.25
N THR A 235 5.85 -8.86 -16.06
CA THR A 235 6.44 -9.13 -14.73
C THR A 235 6.11 -8.03 -13.73
N LEU A 236 6.27 -6.77 -14.12
CA LEU A 236 5.91 -5.64 -13.26
C LEU A 236 4.39 -5.62 -12.99
N PHE A 237 3.56 -5.80 -14.01
CA PHE A 237 2.11 -5.80 -13.84
C PHE A 237 1.65 -6.89 -12.87
N VAL A 238 2.09 -8.13 -13.04
CA VAL A 238 1.72 -9.25 -12.16
C VAL A 238 2.27 -9.03 -10.75
N GLY A 239 3.54 -8.62 -10.62
CA GLY A 239 4.15 -8.34 -9.32
C GLY A 239 3.42 -7.21 -8.57
N LEU A 240 3.03 -6.15 -9.27
CA LEU A 240 2.26 -5.05 -8.70
C LEU A 240 0.83 -5.49 -8.31
N ALA A 241 0.18 -6.31 -9.15
CA ALA A 241 -1.16 -6.81 -8.87
C ALA A 241 -1.18 -7.67 -7.59
N VAL A 242 -0.21 -8.56 -7.43
CA VAL A 242 -0.08 -9.40 -6.23
C VAL A 242 0.24 -8.52 -5.01
N LEU A 243 1.23 -7.63 -5.13
CA LEU A 243 1.65 -6.76 -4.02
C LEU A 243 0.50 -5.88 -3.54
N VAL A 244 -0.13 -5.12 -4.44
CA VAL A 244 -1.23 -4.22 -4.11
C VAL A 244 -2.46 -4.99 -3.63
N GLY A 245 -2.78 -6.12 -4.26
CA GLY A 245 -3.92 -6.97 -3.86
C GLY A 245 -3.79 -7.46 -2.42
N VAL A 246 -2.61 -7.95 -2.02
CA VAL A 246 -2.35 -8.40 -0.65
C VAL A 246 -2.40 -7.23 0.35
N LEU A 247 -1.84 -6.08 -0.01
CA LEU A 247 -1.85 -4.91 0.87
C LEU A 247 -3.28 -4.40 1.10
N VAL A 248 -4.05 -4.22 0.03
CA VAL A 248 -5.45 -3.77 0.12
C VAL A 248 -6.32 -4.78 0.87
N ALA A 249 -6.07 -6.08 0.71
CA ALA A 249 -6.81 -7.13 1.42
C ALA A 249 -6.68 -7.07 2.95
N VAL A 250 -5.57 -6.52 3.46
CA VAL A 250 -5.34 -6.42 4.92
C VAL A 250 -5.57 -5.02 5.48
N SER A 251 -5.46 -3.97 4.65
CA SER A 251 -5.54 -2.58 5.11
C SER A 251 -6.66 -1.76 4.48
N GLY A 252 -7.41 -2.31 3.51
CA GLY A 252 -8.29 -1.49 2.68
C GLY A 252 -7.52 -0.52 1.78
N GLY A 253 -8.20 0.47 1.22
CA GLY A 253 -7.61 1.45 0.32
C GLY A 253 -6.90 2.58 1.04
N ILE A 254 -5.57 2.69 0.90
CA ILE A 254 -4.76 3.78 1.47
C ILE A 254 -4.04 4.51 0.33
N GLY A 255 -4.61 5.60 -0.14
CA GLY A 255 -4.07 6.38 -1.25
C GLY A 255 -2.87 7.27 -0.88
N PHE A 256 -2.29 7.93 -1.87
CA PHE A 256 -1.21 8.89 -1.78
C PHE A 256 0.17 8.34 -1.37
N VAL A 257 0.28 7.27 -0.61
CA VAL A 257 1.58 6.71 -0.18
C VAL A 257 2.40 6.29 -1.40
N GLY A 258 1.79 5.50 -2.29
CA GLY A 258 2.42 5.03 -3.53
C GLY A 258 2.69 6.13 -4.56
N LEU A 259 2.00 7.26 -4.44
CA LEU A 259 2.19 8.42 -5.31
C LEU A 259 3.34 9.31 -4.82
N ILE A 260 3.27 9.73 -3.56
CA ILE A 260 4.12 10.79 -3.00
C ILE A 260 5.49 10.27 -2.61
N VAL A 261 5.55 9.15 -1.91
CA VAL A 261 6.80 8.68 -1.30
C VAL A 261 7.88 8.34 -2.34
N PRO A 262 7.60 7.55 -3.40
CA PRO A 262 8.61 7.27 -4.41
C PRO A 262 8.99 8.53 -5.21
N HIS A 263 8.05 9.46 -5.38
CA HIS A 263 8.32 10.75 -6.02
C HIS A 263 9.30 11.59 -5.17
N ALA A 264 8.99 11.77 -3.88
CA ALA A 264 9.87 12.46 -2.93
C ALA A 264 11.25 11.79 -2.83
N ALA A 265 11.29 10.45 -2.81
CA ALA A 265 12.55 9.71 -2.81
C ALA A 265 13.40 10.07 -4.03
N ARG A 266 12.81 10.12 -5.24
CA ARG A 266 13.55 10.52 -6.47
C ARG A 266 14.10 11.94 -6.41
N LEU A 267 13.39 12.88 -5.80
CA LEU A 267 13.86 14.25 -5.62
C LEU A 267 15.10 14.31 -4.71
N VAL A 268 15.20 13.43 -3.73
CA VAL A 268 16.31 13.44 -2.74
C VAL A 268 17.51 12.63 -3.23
N VAL A 269 17.27 11.42 -3.79
CA VAL A 269 18.36 10.48 -4.09
C VAL A 269 18.57 10.23 -5.59
N GLY A 270 17.86 10.96 -6.46
CA GLY A 270 17.90 10.78 -7.91
C GLY A 270 17.02 9.64 -8.40
N ALA A 271 17.05 9.36 -9.71
CA ALA A 271 16.06 8.48 -10.36
C ALA A 271 16.43 6.98 -10.38
N ARG A 272 17.65 6.59 -9.96
CA ARG A 272 18.12 5.21 -10.05
C ARG A 272 17.36 4.28 -9.09
N HIS A 273 16.67 3.27 -9.61
CA HIS A 273 15.86 2.34 -8.82
C HIS A 273 16.63 1.60 -7.73
N ARG A 274 17.93 1.32 -7.92
CA ARG A 274 18.79 0.72 -6.88
C ARG A 274 18.75 1.50 -5.55
N VAL A 275 18.59 2.82 -5.59
CA VAL A 275 18.57 3.68 -4.41
C VAL A 275 17.14 4.11 -4.06
N VAL A 276 16.32 4.39 -5.08
CA VAL A 276 14.92 4.82 -4.89
C VAL A 276 14.10 3.77 -4.18
N LEU A 277 14.18 2.48 -4.57
CA LEU A 277 13.36 1.43 -3.98
C LEU A 277 13.55 1.28 -2.47
N PRO A 278 14.78 1.14 -1.92
CA PRO A 278 14.96 1.03 -0.49
C PRO A 278 14.64 2.34 0.26
N VAL A 279 14.93 3.50 -0.33
CA VAL A 279 14.56 4.81 0.29
C VAL A 279 13.04 4.98 0.32
N ALA A 280 12.34 4.61 -0.75
CA ALA A 280 10.89 4.66 -0.82
C ALA A 280 10.25 3.66 0.16
N ALA A 281 10.77 2.44 0.28
CA ALA A 281 10.28 1.46 1.23
C ALA A 281 10.38 1.97 2.68
N LEU A 282 11.57 2.44 3.10
CA LEU A 282 11.77 2.97 4.44
C LEU A 282 10.96 4.25 4.69
N GLY A 283 10.92 5.15 3.70
CA GLY A 283 10.15 6.39 3.78
C GLY A 283 8.64 6.14 3.84
N GLY A 284 8.14 5.16 3.06
CA GLY A 284 6.73 4.77 3.08
C GLY A 284 6.32 4.12 4.40
N GLY A 285 7.15 3.24 4.93
CA GLY A 285 6.95 2.66 6.25
C GLY A 285 6.91 3.71 7.35
N LEU A 286 7.87 4.63 7.34
CA LEU A 286 7.93 5.73 8.30
C LEU A 286 6.71 6.67 8.16
N PHE A 287 6.34 7.03 6.96
CA PHE A 287 5.21 7.91 6.67
C PHE A 287 3.90 7.30 7.19
N LEU A 288 3.60 6.05 6.81
CA LEU A 288 2.33 5.44 7.20
C LEU A 288 2.27 5.10 8.70
N LEU A 289 3.40 4.78 9.33
CA LEU A 289 3.49 4.62 10.78
C LEU A 289 3.03 5.90 11.52
N TRP A 290 3.55 7.07 11.11
CA TRP A 290 3.19 8.33 11.74
C TRP A 290 1.79 8.80 11.35
N VAL A 291 1.32 8.49 10.16
CA VAL A 291 -0.08 8.68 9.77
C VAL A 291 -1.02 7.86 10.67
N ASP A 292 -0.66 6.61 11.00
CA ASP A 292 -1.45 5.78 11.93
C ASP A 292 -1.46 6.35 13.34
N VAL A 293 -0.33 6.87 13.83
CA VAL A 293 -0.29 7.56 15.12
C VAL A 293 -1.21 8.80 15.10
N LEU A 294 -1.13 9.61 14.06
CA LEU A 294 -1.97 10.80 13.91
C LEU A 294 -3.46 10.42 13.84
N ALA A 295 -3.80 9.38 13.08
CA ALA A 295 -5.18 8.88 12.95
C ALA A 295 -5.81 8.47 14.28
N ARG A 296 -4.99 7.93 15.21
CA ARG A 296 -5.42 7.53 16.56
C ARG A 296 -5.52 8.69 17.55
N LEU A 297 -4.81 9.79 17.30
CA LEU A 297 -4.71 10.89 18.26
C LEU A 297 -5.60 12.08 17.93
N ALA A 298 -5.96 12.28 16.64
CA ALA A 298 -6.56 13.53 16.18
C ALA A 298 -7.99 13.77 16.69
N VAL A 299 -8.82 12.73 16.83
CA VAL A 299 -10.24 12.84 17.21
C VAL A 299 -10.62 11.75 18.22
N ARG A 300 -9.97 11.76 19.39
CA ARG A 300 -10.27 10.76 20.44
C ARG A 300 -11.70 10.84 20.93
N PRO A 301 -12.37 9.73 21.23
CA PRO A 301 -11.92 8.35 21.22
C PRO A 301 -12.03 7.65 19.86
N GLN A 302 -12.47 8.33 18.81
CA GLN A 302 -12.66 7.77 17.47
C GLN A 302 -11.33 7.74 16.70
N GLU A 303 -11.13 6.69 15.92
CA GLU A 303 -10.00 6.59 15.01
C GLU A 303 -10.41 7.07 13.61
N ILE A 304 -9.60 7.96 13.03
CA ILE A 304 -9.81 8.40 11.65
C ILE A 304 -9.27 7.32 10.71
N PRO A 305 -10.01 6.92 9.65
CA PRO A 305 -9.48 6.02 8.64
C PRO A 305 -8.20 6.57 7.99
N LEU A 306 -7.23 5.69 7.72
CA LEU A 306 -5.91 6.10 7.21
C LEU A 306 -5.99 6.80 5.86
N GLY A 307 -6.88 6.35 4.96
CA GLY A 307 -7.09 6.99 3.65
C GLY A 307 -7.54 8.43 3.75
N VAL A 308 -8.31 8.79 4.79
CA VAL A 308 -8.69 10.18 5.04
C VAL A 308 -7.47 11.01 5.44
N VAL A 309 -6.67 10.51 6.39
CA VAL A 309 -5.46 11.22 6.86
C VAL A 309 -4.45 11.35 5.73
N THR A 310 -4.18 10.25 4.99
CA THR A 310 -3.25 10.30 3.84
C THR A 310 -3.76 11.22 2.74
N GLY A 311 -5.06 11.31 2.51
CA GLY A 311 -5.66 12.23 1.54
C GLY A 311 -5.49 13.69 1.95
N VAL A 312 -5.87 14.03 3.19
CA VAL A 312 -5.80 15.40 3.71
C VAL A 312 -4.35 15.91 3.80
N VAL A 313 -3.43 15.07 4.23
CA VAL A 313 -2.00 15.43 4.32
C VAL A 313 -1.31 15.31 2.96
N GLY A 314 -1.64 14.27 2.22
CA GLY A 314 -0.96 13.92 0.98
C GLY A 314 -1.27 14.88 -0.16
N ALA A 315 -2.54 15.26 -0.36
CA ALA A 315 -2.90 16.12 -1.48
C ALA A 315 -2.19 17.49 -1.45
N PRO A 316 -2.15 18.25 -0.33
CA PRO A 316 -1.37 19.49 -0.26
C PRO A 316 0.14 19.25 -0.44
N LEU A 317 0.69 18.20 0.19
CA LEU A 317 2.10 17.87 0.06
C LEU A 317 2.47 17.55 -1.39
N PHE A 318 1.62 16.83 -2.09
CA PHE A 318 1.83 16.51 -3.51
C PHE A 318 1.80 17.75 -4.40
N LEU A 319 0.83 18.65 -4.17
CA LEU A 319 0.75 19.93 -4.91
C LEU A 319 2.01 20.79 -4.69
N LEU A 320 2.53 20.82 -3.46
CA LEU A 320 3.78 21.53 -3.15
C LEU A 320 4.99 20.90 -3.86
N LEU A 321 5.06 19.58 -3.94
CA LEU A 321 6.13 18.87 -4.63
C LEU A 321 6.08 19.11 -6.15
N MET A 322 4.89 19.14 -6.74
CA MET A 322 4.69 19.46 -8.16
C MET A 322 5.15 20.87 -8.51
N GLY A 323 4.89 21.85 -7.64
CA GLY A 323 5.27 23.25 -7.88
C GLY A 323 6.77 23.52 -7.83
N ARG A 324 7.57 22.62 -7.24
CA ARG A 324 9.03 22.76 -7.09
C ARG A 324 9.85 22.05 -8.17
N GLY A 325 9.25 21.17 -8.96
CA GLY A 325 9.93 20.39 -9.99
C GLY A 325 9.66 20.93 -11.38
N GLN A 326 10.70 21.39 -12.11
CA GLN A 326 10.62 21.45 -13.56
C GLN A 326 10.58 20.00 -14.07
N TYR A 327 9.37 19.47 -14.31
CA TYR A 327 9.16 18.12 -14.79
C TYR A 327 9.68 17.98 -16.23
N ARG A 328 10.88 17.45 -16.39
CA ARG A 328 11.39 16.93 -17.66
C ARG A 328 11.47 15.40 -17.57
N PHE A 329 10.34 14.71 -17.80
CA PHE A 329 10.35 13.33 -18.21
C PHE A 329 10.40 13.26 -19.74
N GLY A 330 11.54 12.78 -20.28
CA GLY A 330 11.70 12.59 -21.72
C GLY A 330 11.76 13.91 -22.47
N GLY A 331 12.98 14.36 -22.81
CA GLY A 331 13.17 15.58 -23.58
C GLY A 331 12.47 15.52 -24.93
N GLU A 332 11.50 16.38 -25.11
CA GLU A 332 11.26 17.01 -26.40
C GLU A 332 11.91 18.40 -26.33
N ARG A 333 12.94 18.59 -27.19
CA ARG A 333 13.40 19.88 -27.62
C ARG A 333 12.46 20.37 -28.70
#